data_54efc931d22a49d92b95246ecdc43b75
#
_entry.id   54efc931d22a49d92b95246ecdc43b75
#
_cell.length_a   1.000
_cell.length_b   1.000
_cell.length_c   1.000
_cell.angle_alpha   90.00
_cell.angle_beta   90.00
_cell.angle_gamma   90.00
#
_symmetry.space_group_name_H-M   'P 1'
#
loop_
_entity.id
_entity.type
_entity.pdbx_description
1 polymer ?
#
loop_
_entity_poly.entity_id
_entity_poly.type
_entity_poly.pdbx_seq_one_letter_code
_entity_poly.pdbx_strand_id
1 'polypeptide(L)' 'MSFTVTLYFDDMVDETHFFKKEEDAIKCRTRLENKYRGDRLYRVKIERVEW' A
#
# COMPACT_ATOMS: atom_id res chain seq x y z
N MET A 1 -13.48 -6.26 -9.26
CA MET A 1 -12.81 -5.23 -8.44
C MET A 1 -11.41 -5.67 -8.06
N SER A 2 -10.53 -4.72 -7.99
CA SER A 2 -9.15 -4.95 -7.53
C SER A 2 -8.76 -3.88 -6.54
N PHE A 3 -7.71 -4.16 -5.78
CA PHE A 3 -7.19 -3.25 -4.77
C PHE A 3 -5.71 -3.05 -5.04
N THR A 4 -5.24 -1.83 -4.89
CA THR A 4 -3.82 -1.52 -5.01
C THR A 4 -3.31 -0.99 -3.68
N VAL A 5 -2.12 -1.43 -3.32
CA VAL A 5 -1.40 -0.90 -2.17
C VAL A 5 -0.12 -0.29 -2.71
N THR A 6 0.03 1.00 -2.54
CA THR A 6 1.18 1.72 -3.07
C THR A 6 2.03 2.25 -1.93
N LEU A 7 3.31 1.94 -1.98
CA LEU A 7 4.29 2.47 -1.05
C LEU A 7 4.98 3.65 -1.71
N TYR A 8 4.96 4.80 -1.04
CA TYR A 8 5.63 6.00 -1.48
C TYR A 8 6.85 6.26 -0.61
N PHE A 9 7.94 6.65 -1.23
CA PHE A 9 9.11 7.14 -0.52
C PHE A 9 9.42 8.55 -1.05
N ASP A 10 9.42 9.53 -0.15
CA ASP A 10 9.67 10.93 -0.48
C ASP A 10 8.77 11.41 -1.62
N ASP A 11 7.48 11.07 -1.53
CA ASP A 11 6.43 11.41 -2.50
C ASP A 11 6.59 10.73 -3.87
N MET A 12 7.50 9.77 -3.98
CA MET A 12 7.69 8.98 -5.20
C MET A 12 7.22 7.55 -4.98
N VAL A 13 6.64 6.96 -6.01
CA VAL A 13 6.21 5.56 -5.95
C VAL A 13 7.43 4.66 -5.85
N ASP A 14 7.48 3.86 -4.79
CA ASP A 14 8.54 2.89 -4.56
C ASP A 14 8.10 1.47 -4.92
N GLU A 15 6.91 1.07 -4.44
CA GLU A 15 6.35 -0.24 -4.72
C GLU A 15 4.86 -0.12 -4.96
N THR A 16 4.34 -0.98 -5.83
CA THR A 16 2.89 -1.11 -6.05
C THR A 16 2.53 -2.59 -6.04
N HIS A 17 1.52 -2.93 -5.27
CA HIS A 17 1.04 -4.30 -5.15
C HIS A 17 -0.44 -4.36 -5.53
N PHE A 18 -0.85 -5.42 -6.22
CA PHE A 18 -2.22 -5.61 -6.68
C PHE A 18 -2.84 -6.81 -5.98
N PHE A 19 -4.09 -6.66 -5.56
CA PHE A 19 -4.82 -7.73 -4.88
C PHE A 19 -6.25 -7.79 -5.40
N LYS A 20 -6.79 -9.00 -5.45
CA LYS A 20 -8.20 -9.20 -5.80
C LYS A 20 -9.11 -9.11 -4.59
N LYS A 21 -8.56 -9.35 -3.40
CA LYS A 21 -9.32 -9.32 -2.15
C LYS A 21 -8.89 -8.16 -1.29
N GLU A 22 -9.88 -7.47 -0.71
CA GLU A 22 -9.60 -6.34 0.17
C GLU A 22 -8.78 -6.76 1.40
N GLU A 23 -9.11 -7.91 1.99
CA GLU A 23 -8.38 -8.38 3.17
C GLU A 23 -6.90 -8.57 2.92
N ASP A 24 -6.53 -9.04 1.72
CA ASP A 24 -5.12 -9.22 1.36
C ASP A 24 -4.43 -7.86 1.20
N ALA A 25 -5.13 -6.90 0.61
CA ALA A 25 -4.60 -5.55 0.47
C ALA A 25 -4.39 -4.90 1.83
N ILE A 26 -5.34 -5.07 2.75
CA ILE A 26 -5.23 -4.53 4.11
C ILE A 26 -4.05 -5.14 4.84
N LYS A 27 -3.84 -6.46 4.70
CA LYS A 27 -2.71 -7.14 5.31
C LYS A 27 -1.38 -6.59 4.78
N CYS A 28 -1.30 -6.35 3.48
CA CYS A 28 -0.11 -5.79 2.86
C CYS A 28 0.16 -4.39 3.38
N ARG A 29 -0.88 -3.55 3.41
CA ARG A 29 -0.77 -2.19 3.94
C ARG A 29 -0.26 -2.20 5.38
N THR A 30 -0.86 -3.03 6.22
CA THR A 30 -0.49 -3.12 7.63
C THR A 30 0.97 -3.53 7.79
N ARG A 31 1.42 -4.51 6.99
CA ARG A 31 2.80 -4.97 7.03
C ARG A 31 3.77 -3.85 6.65
N LEU A 32 3.46 -3.11 5.59
CA LEU A 32 4.31 -2.00 5.13
C LEU A 32 4.33 -0.87 6.15
N GLU A 33 3.18 -0.53 6.72
CA GLU A 33 3.10 0.50 7.75
C GLU A 33 3.93 0.13 8.97
N ASN A 34 3.90 -1.14 9.38
CA ASN A 34 4.70 -1.61 10.51
C ASN A 34 6.19 -1.62 10.18
N LYS A 35 6.54 -2.02 8.95
CA LYS A 35 7.93 -2.08 8.52
C LYS A 35 8.59 -0.70 8.52
N TYR A 36 7.86 0.31 8.10
CA TYR A 36 8.37 1.68 7.99
C TYR A 36 7.82 2.61 9.07
N ARG A 37 7.39 2.03 10.17
CA ARG A 37 6.82 2.79 11.28
C ARG A 37 7.82 3.80 11.82
N GLY A 38 7.37 5.05 11.92
CA GLY A 38 8.23 6.12 12.41
C GLY A 38 9.07 6.81 11.34
N ASP A 39 9.06 6.29 10.11
CA ASP A 39 9.76 6.92 9.01
C ASP A 39 8.82 7.86 8.27
N ARG A 40 9.08 9.15 8.35
CA ARG A 40 8.22 10.19 7.79
C ARG A 40 8.22 10.23 6.27
N LEU A 41 9.25 9.68 5.64
CA LEU A 41 9.37 9.71 4.18
C LEU A 41 8.54 8.61 3.52
N TYR A 42 8.17 7.57 4.27
CA TYR A 42 7.37 6.49 3.75
C TYR A 42 5.89 6.71 4.00
N ARG A 43 5.09 6.47 2.98
CA ARG A 43 3.62 6.51 3.05
C ARG A 43 3.06 5.31 2.33
N VAL A 44 1.96 4.78 2.84
CA VAL A 44 1.28 3.64 2.23
C VAL A 44 -0.14 4.07 1.91
N LYS A 45 -0.58 3.83 0.68
CA LYS A 45 -1.93 4.17 0.24
C LYS A 45 -2.61 2.92 -0.32
N ILE A 46 -3.85 2.69 0.09
CA ILE A 46 -4.68 1.63 -0.45
C ILE A 46 -5.79 2.26 -1.27
N GLU A 47 -6.04 1.73 -2.46
CA GLU A 47 -7.09 2.21 -3.34
C GLU A 47 -7.90 1.03 -3.88
N ARG A 48 -9.20 1.27 -4.04
CA ARG A 48 -10.08 0.33 -4.72
C ARG A 48 -10.16 0.73 -6.18
N VAL A 49 -9.89 -0.22 -7.06
CA VAL A 49 -9.89 -0.01 -8.50
C VAL A 49 -10.98 -0.89 -9.11
N GLU A 50 -11.82 -0.29 -9.92
CA GLU A 50 -12.88 -1.01 -10.63
C GLU A 50 -12.51 -1.14 -12.11
N TRP A 51 -12.56 -2.39 -12.63
CA TRP A 51 -12.45 -2.67 -14.06
C TRP A 51 -13.11 -4.00 -14.44
#